data_64769f6f90349fc46625285dd15ea1e0
#
_entry.id   64769f6f90349fc46625285dd15ea1e0
#
_cell.length_a   1.000
_cell.length_b   1.000
_cell.length_c   1.000
_cell.angle_alpha   90.00
_cell.angle_beta   90.00
_cell.angle_gamma   90.00
#
_symmetry.space_group_name_H-M   'P 1'
#
loop_
_entity.id
_entity.type
_entity.pdbx_description
1 polymer ?
#
loop_
_entity_poly.entity_id
_entity_poly.type
_entity_poly.pdbx_seq_one_letter_code
_entity_poly.pdbx_strand_id
1 'polypeptide(L)'
;HASLSPYADWAQALIDAGVTLLDVPVSFTREKSTIWFVPEDLYTLNIPSARKAYQKQLDGLNALPTLTADQAALQRLAVYQLDRLDRIEAAMAEMTNKDMQVCVSGMPLTQEYITTAKQNADPKAVCAMNNVDLIVAGGYCGGQWRIPGMGALYVPELGWFPEDSQVQGINFFGGIWQYVSPGLGKGLIYPWWMGFRLFNSPAVTTITLSKNIS
;
A
#
# COMPACT_ATOMS: atom_id res chain seq x y z
N HIS A 1 -4.62 -2.85 -22.48
CA HIS A 1 -3.81 -2.52 -21.28
C HIS A 1 -3.00 -3.71 -20.76
N ALA A 2 -3.48 -4.97 -20.88
CA ALA A 2 -2.76 -6.17 -20.42
C ALA A 2 -1.35 -6.32 -21.02
N SER A 3 -1.13 -5.85 -22.25
CA SER A 3 0.17 -5.92 -22.94
C SER A 3 1.24 -4.99 -22.35
N LEU A 4 0.86 -3.99 -21.56
CA LEU A 4 1.77 -3.02 -20.94
C LEU A 4 2.03 -3.32 -19.45
N SER A 5 1.17 -4.14 -18.83
CA SER A 5 1.30 -4.47 -17.42
C SER A 5 2.55 -5.31 -17.14
N PRO A 6 3.39 -4.94 -16.18
CA PRO A 6 4.51 -5.74 -15.74
C PRO A 6 4.11 -6.87 -14.77
N TYR A 7 2.81 -7.02 -14.50
CA TYR A 7 2.32 -7.98 -13.51
C TYR A 7 2.45 -9.42 -14.00
N ALA A 8 2.71 -10.32 -13.06
CA ALA A 8 2.73 -11.74 -13.32
C ALA A 8 1.34 -12.26 -13.74
N ASP A 9 1.29 -13.36 -14.48
CA ASP A 9 0.06 -13.97 -14.99
C ASP A 9 -1.00 -14.20 -13.91
N TRP A 10 -0.58 -14.52 -12.68
CA TRP A 10 -1.50 -14.69 -11.55
C TRP A 10 -2.22 -13.38 -11.15
N ALA A 11 -1.54 -12.23 -11.25
CA ALA A 11 -2.15 -10.93 -10.95
C ALA A 11 -3.17 -10.57 -12.03
N GLN A 12 -2.87 -10.87 -13.31
CA GLN A 12 -3.81 -10.68 -14.40
C GLN A 12 -5.05 -11.57 -14.22
N ALA A 13 -4.88 -12.83 -13.81
CA ALA A 13 -6.01 -13.73 -13.53
C ALA A 13 -6.92 -13.20 -12.41
N LEU A 14 -6.38 -12.53 -11.39
CA LEU A 14 -7.17 -11.87 -10.35
C LEU A 14 -7.96 -10.67 -10.90
N ILE A 15 -7.33 -9.86 -11.74
CA ILE A 15 -7.98 -8.72 -12.41
C ILE A 15 -9.13 -9.23 -13.29
N ASP A 16 -8.91 -10.28 -14.08
CA ASP A 16 -9.91 -10.90 -14.95
C ASP A 16 -11.09 -11.50 -14.15
N ALA A 17 -10.82 -11.92 -12.90
CA ALA A 17 -11.85 -12.37 -11.95
C ALA A 17 -12.58 -11.21 -11.23
N GLY A 18 -12.30 -9.96 -11.59
CA GLY A 18 -12.98 -8.78 -11.04
C GLY A 18 -12.31 -8.18 -9.81
N VAL A 19 -11.09 -8.61 -9.46
CA VAL A 19 -10.31 -7.97 -8.38
C VAL A 19 -9.76 -6.65 -8.89
N THR A 20 -9.97 -5.58 -8.13
CA THR A 20 -9.37 -4.27 -8.42
C THR A 20 -7.95 -4.22 -7.88
N LEU A 21 -6.98 -4.02 -8.77
CA LEU A 21 -5.60 -3.80 -8.36
C LEU A 21 -5.44 -2.36 -7.86
N LEU A 22 -4.94 -2.20 -6.66
CA LEU A 22 -4.71 -0.90 -6.05
C LEU A 22 -3.30 -0.39 -6.39
N ASP A 23 -3.06 -0.02 -7.64
CA ASP A 23 -1.83 0.63 -8.11
C ASP A 23 -1.98 2.15 -8.31
N VAL A 24 -3.22 2.61 -8.30
CA VAL A 24 -3.65 4.02 -8.32
C VAL A 24 -4.73 4.21 -7.27
N PRO A 25 -5.03 5.45 -6.84
CA PRO A 25 -6.16 5.69 -5.95
C PRO A 25 -7.47 5.21 -6.57
N VAL A 26 -8.30 4.54 -5.78
CA VAL A 26 -9.61 4.03 -6.20
C VAL A 26 -10.69 4.59 -5.28
N SER A 27 -11.74 5.15 -5.85
CA SER A 27 -12.85 5.70 -5.09
C SER A 27 -14.04 4.76 -5.02
N PHE A 28 -14.75 4.86 -3.89
CA PHE A 28 -16.04 4.26 -3.68
C PHE A 28 -17.01 5.34 -3.21
N THR A 29 -18.07 5.59 -3.98
CA THR A 29 -19.08 6.58 -3.62
C THR A 29 -20.37 5.88 -3.23
N ARG A 30 -20.89 6.21 -2.06
CA ARG A 30 -22.20 5.78 -1.60
C ARG A 30 -23.00 6.99 -1.11
N GLU A 31 -24.15 7.22 -1.71
CA GLU A 31 -24.99 8.38 -1.44
C GLU A 31 -24.22 9.69 -1.71
N LYS A 32 -23.87 10.45 -0.66
CA LYS A 32 -23.12 11.72 -0.74
C LYS A 32 -21.71 11.62 -0.12
N SER A 33 -21.23 10.39 0.13
CA SER A 33 -19.93 10.15 0.77
C SER A 33 -19.03 9.39 -0.18
N THR A 34 -17.82 9.89 -0.38
CA THR A 34 -16.78 9.24 -1.18
C THR A 34 -15.65 8.78 -0.25
N ILE A 35 -15.20 7.56 -0.44
CA ILE A 35 -14.06 6.97 0.24
C ILE A 35 -13.01 6.65 -0.83
N TRP A 36 -11.80 7.12 -0.63
CA TRP A 36 -10.66 6.80 -1.46
C TRP A 36 -9.78 5.77 -0.78
N PHE A 37 -9.46 4.70 -1.49
CA PHE A 37 -8.41 3.77 -1.12
C PHE A 37 -7.14 4.20 -1.86
N VAL A 38 -6.10 4.52 -1.11
CA VAL A 38 -4.87 5.10 -1.65
C VAL A 38 -3.70 4.20 -1.29
N PRO A 39 -2.89 3.75 -2.27
CA PRO A 39 -1.65 3.03 -2.00
C PRO A 39 -0.70 3.90 -1.18
N GLU A 40 -0.03 3.31 -0.21
CA GLU A 40 0.85 4.01 0.74
C GLU A 40 1.98 4.78 0.04
N ASP A 41 2.57 4.21 -1.01
CA ASP A 41 3.69 4.81 -1.74
C ASP A 41 3.36 6.20 -2.32
N LEU A 42 2.08 6.51 -2.55
CA LEU A 42 1.66 7.78 -3.14
C LEU A 42 1.79 8.97 -2.19
N TYR A 43 1.78 8.74 -0.87
CA TYR A 43 1.91 9.82 0.12
C TYR A 43 3.33 10.39 0.20
N THR A 44 4.32 9.69 -0.36
CA THR A 44 5.72 10.13 -0.43
C THR A 44 6.23 10.27 -1.86
N LEU A 45 5.39 9.94 -2.85
CA LEU A 45 5.77 9.98 -4.26
C LEU A 45 5.92 11.42 -4.76
N ASN A 46 7.10 11.76 -5.26
CA ASN A 46 7.30 12.99 -6.02
C ASN A 46 7.03 12.73 -7.51
N ILE A 47 5.81 12.98 -7.96
CA ILE A 47 5.34 12.69 -9.33
C ILE A 47 6.22 13.37 -10.39
N PRO A 48 6.56 14.68 -10.32
CA PRO A 48 7.44 15.31 -11.30
C PRO A 48 8.82 14.66 -11.41
N SER A 49 9.43 14.31 -10.29
CA SER A 49 10.73 13.65 -10.26
C SER A 49 10.66 12.23 -10.82
N ALA A 50 9.64 11.46 -10.44
CA ALA A 50 9.41 10.11 -10.96
C ALA A 50 9.17 10.12 -12.48
N ARG A 51 8.33 11.03 -12.96
CA ARG A 51 8.06 11.21 -14.39
C ARG A 51 9.34 11.50 -15.17
N LYS A 52 10.16 12.43 -14.67
CA LYS A 52 11.46 12.77 -15.30
C LYS A 52 12.40 11.55 -15.35
N ALA A 53 12.45 10.76 -14.29
CA ALA A 53 13.29 9.57 -14.20
C ALA A 53 12.84 8.50 -15.23
N TYR A 54 11.55 8.17 -15.28
CA TYR A 54 11.02 7.18 -16.21
C TYR A 54 11.11 7.64 -17.66
N GLN A 55 10.88 8.93 -17.94
CA GLN A 55 11.07 9.48 -19.30
C GLN A 55 12.52 9.36 -19.76
N LYS A 56 13.47 9.76 -18.91
CA LYS A 56 14.91 9.62 -19.21
C LYS A 56 15.30 8.16 -19.48
N GLN A 57 14.75 7.22 -18.69
CA GLN A 57 15.00 5.78 -18.89
C GLN A 57 14.44 5.31 -20.23
N LEU A 58 13.21 5.72 -20.56
CA LEU A 58 12.54 5.37 -21.81
C LEU A 58 13.29 5.93 -23.02
N ASP A 59 13.69 7.20 -22.97
CA ASP A 59 14.45 7.85 -24.04
C ASP A 59 15.80 7.15 -24.29
N GLY A 60 16.51 6.77 -23.22
CA GLY A 60 17.74 6.01 -23.30
C GLY A 60 17.57 4.63 -23.94
N LEU A 61 16.49 3.93 -23.61
CA LEU A 61 16.18 2.62 -24.20
C LEU A 61 15.73 2.75 -25.67
N ASN A 62 14.95 3.77 -26.01
CA ASN A 62 14.51 4.04 -27.37
C ASN A 62 15.65 4.45 -28.33
N ALA A 63 16.76 4.97 -27.80
CA ALA A 63 17.92 5.32 -28.58
C ALA A 63 18.79 4.11 -28.99
N LEU A 64 18.54 2.93 -28.42
CA LEU A 64 19.28 1.71 -28.74
C LEU A 64 18.77 1.10 -30.07
N PRO A 65 19.66 0.66 -30.96
CA PRO A 65 19.25 0.07 -32.24
C PRO A 65 18.56 -1.28 -32.08
N THR A 66 18.89 -2.02 -31.03
CA THR A 66 18.27 -3.30 -30.64
C THR A 66 18.21 -3.40 -29.12
N LEU A 67 17.18 -4.01 -28.61
CA LEU A 67 16.99 -4.24 -27.18
C LEU A 67 17.22 -5.71 -26.84
N THR A 68 17.90 -5.98 -25.75
CA THR A 68 17.88 -7.30 -25.09
C THR A 68 16.51 -7.57 -24.48
N ALA A 69 16.22 -8.81 -24.11
CA ALA A 69 14.96 -9.18 -23.44
C ALA A 69 14.74 -8.36 -22.14
N ASP A 70 15.79 -8.18 -21.34
CA ASP A 70 15.73 -7.39 -20.11
C ASP A 70 15.51 -5.89 -20.40
N GLN A 71 16.15 -5.34 -21.39
CA GLN A 71 15.95 -3.95 -21.81
C GLN A 71 14.54 -3.71 -22.34
N ALA A 72 13.98 -4.66 -23.09
CA ALA A 72 12.60 -4.60 -23.54
C ALA A 72 11.60 -4.69 -22.36
N ALA A 73 11.91 -5.48 -21.33
CA ALA A 73 11.12 -5.51 -20.10
C ALA A 73 11.17 -4.18 -19.35
N LEU A 74 12.35 -3.57 -19.21
CA LEU A 74 12.52 -2.25 -18.60
C LEU A 74 11.82 -1.14 -19.40
N GLN A 75 11.80 -1.22 -20.74
CA GLN A 75 11.08 -0.29 -21.58
C GLN A 75 9.57 -0.37 -21.32
N ARG A 76 9.00 -1.60 -21.31
CA ARG A 76 7.57 -1.81 -20.97
C ARG A 76 7.25 -1.30 -19.58
N LEU A 77 8.13 -1.52 -18.61
CA LEU A 77 7.95 -1.02 -17.24
C LEU A 77 7.94 0.52 -17.21
N ALA A 78 8.86 1.19 -17.90
CA ALA A 78 8.92 2.65 -17.96
C ALA A 78 7.65 3.24 -18.59
N VAL A 79 7.17 2.66 -19.71
CA VAL A 79 5.89 3.05 -20.33
C VAL A 79 4.72 2.88 -19.37
N TYR A 80 4.64 1.74 -18.69
CA TYR A 80 3.61 1.46 -17.70
C TYR A 80 3.63 2.47 -16.54
N GLN A 81 4.83 2.80 -16.03
CA GLN A 81 4.96 3.74 -14.91
C GLN A 81 4.55 5.18 -15.32
N LEU A 82 4.85 5.60 -16.54
CA LEU A 82 4.40 6.89 -17.05
C LEU A 82 2.85 6.95 -17.15
N ASP A 83 2.22 5.92 -17.72
CA ASP A 83 0.76 5.78 -17.75
C ASP A 83 0.15 5.75 -16.33
N ARG A 84 0.81 5.01 -15.41
CA ARG A 84 0.40 4.98 -13.99
C ARG A 84 0.41 6.38 -13.38
N LEU A 85 1.45 7.19 -13.62
CA LEU A 85 1.53 8.55 -13.11
C LEU A 85 0.39 9.44 -13.65
N ASP A 86 0.03 9.30 -14.93
CA ASP A 86 -1.09 10.04 -15.52
C ASP A 86 -2.42 9.65 -14.85
N ARG A 87 -2.64 8.36 -14.59
CA ARG A 87 -3.83 7.86 -13.88
C ARG A 87 -3.88 8.31 -12.41
N ILE A 88 -2.72 8.39 -11.74
CA ILE A 88 -2.61 8.90 -10.37
C ILE A 88 -3.00 10.38 -10.34
N GLU A 89 -2.46 11.21 -11.23
CA GLU A 89 -2.77 12.64 -11.29
C GLU A 89 -4.26 12.87 -11.59
N ALA A 90 -4.85 12.09 -12.51
CA ALA A 90 -6.27 12.14 -12.80
C ALA A 90 -7.13 11.80 -11.57
N ALA A 91 -6.79 10.72 -10.85
CA ALA A 91 -7.52 10.33 -9.63
C ALA A 91 -7.37 11.38 -8.52
N MET A 92 -6.17 11.92 -8.33
CA MET A 92 -5.93 12.96 -7.32
C MET A 92 -6.69 14.26 -7.63
N ALA A 93 -6.92 14.59 -8.91
CA ALA A 93 -7.69 15.76 -9.31
C ALA A 93 -9.18 15.65 -8.96
N GLU A 94 -9.69 14.42 -8.80
CA GLU A 94 -11.08 14.17 -8.40
C GLU A 94 -11.26 14.18 -6.87
N MET A 95 -10.19 14.05 -6.08
CA MET A 95 -10.24 14.04 -4.62
C MET A 95 -10.59 15.41 -4.05
N THR A 96 -11.34 15.40 -2.97
CA THR A 96 -11.68 16.61 -2.20
C THR A 96 -11.35 16.45 -0.72
N ASN A 97 -11.21 17.56 -0.01
CA ASN A 97 -10.98 17.55 1.46
C ASN A 97 -12.19 17.06 2.28
N LYS A 98 -13.29 16.69 1.61
CA LYS A 98 -14.49 16.14 2.25
C LYS A 98 -14.55 14.63 2.14
N ASP A 99 -13.69 14.05 1.33
CA ASP A 99 -13.64 12.62 1.09
C ASP A 99 -12.81 11.95 2.18
N MET A 100 -13.23 10.74 2.55
CA MET A 100 -12.46 9.92 3.47
C MET A 100 -11.28 9.28 2.72
N GLN A 101 -10.08 9.31 3.30
CA GLN A 101 -8.90 8.67 2.74
C GLN A 101 -8.47 7.48 3.59
N VAL A 102 -8.48 6.30 2.98
CA VAL A 102 -7.97 5.06 3.57
C VAL A 102 -6.65 4.71 2.89
N CYS A 103 -5.55 4.87 3.63
CA CYS A 103 -4.23 4.42 3.19
C CYS A 103 -4.14 2.89 3.28
N VAL A 104 -3.75 2.23 2.19
CA VAL A 104 -3.54 0.79 2.16
C VAL A 104 -2.05 0.50 2.00
N SER A 105 -1.49 -0.21 2.97
CA SER A 105 -0.07 -0.55 3.02
C SER A 105 0.15 -2.06 3.12
N GLY A 106 1.19 -2.55 2.46
CA GLY A 106 1.62 -3.94 2.56
C GLY A 106 2.20 -4.29 3.94
N MET A 107 2.76 -3.30 4.63
CA MET A 107 3.36 -3.44 5.96
C MET A 107 2.84 -2.32 6.89
N PRO A 108 2.76 -2.54 8.21
CA PRO A 108 2.40 -1.49 9.15
C PRO A 108 3.37 -0.32 9.09
N LEU A 109 2.83 0.90 9.10
CA LEU A 109 3.64 2.12 9.08
C LEU A 109 4.10 2.46 10.48
N THR A 110 5.37 2.85 10.59
CA THR A 110 5.94 3.31 11.86
C THR A 110 5.49 4.74 12.17
N GLN A 111 5.52 5.10 13.45
CA GLN A 111 5.24 6.48 13.86
C GLN A 111 6.22 7.49 13.20
N GLU A 112 7.49 7.10 13.07
CA GLU A 112 8.51 7.93 12.43
C GLU A 112 8.18 8.17 10.95
N TYR A 113 7.81 7.12 10.22
CA TYR A 113 7.39 7.23 8.82
C TYR A 113 6.19 8.18 8.66
N ILE A 114 5.13 7.98 9.45
CA ILE A 114 3.93 8.82 9.40
C ILE A 114 4.27 10.28 9.70
N THR A 115 5.08 10.52 10.74
CA THR A 115 5.48 11.87 11.14
C THR A 115 6.30 12.56 10.04
N THR A 116 7.26 11.85 9.47
CA THR A 116 8.11 12.35 8.37
C THR A 116 7.28 12.63 7.12
N ALA A 117 6.38 11.72 6.75
CA ALA A 117 5.50 11.91 5.60
C ALA A 117 4.56 13.13 5.78
N LYS A 118 4.05 13.35 7.00
CA LYS A 118 3.25 14.54 7.33
C LYS A 118 4.05 15.84 7.25
N GLN A 119 5.29 15.85 7.73
CA GLN A 119 6.16 17.02 7.70
C GLN A 119 6.57 17.42 6.28
N ASN A 120 6.77 16.43 5.42
CA ASN A 120 7.19 16.64 4.03
C ASN A 120 6.02 16.84 3.05
N ALA A 121 4.77 16.66 3.52
CA ALA A 121 3.59 16.81 2.69
C ALA A 121 3.40 18.27 2.23
N ASP A 122 3.02 18.47 0.97
CA ASP A 122 2.55 19.78 0.50
C ASP A 122 1.23 20.12 1.24
N PRO A 123 1.17 21.25 1.98
CA PRO A 123 -0.04 21.65 2.69
C PRO A 123 -1.27 21.85 1.81
N LYS A 124 -1.07 22.03 0.49
CA LYS A 124 -2.14 22.21 -0.49
C LYS A 124 -2.57 20.91 -1.15
N ALA A 125 -1.81 19.84 -1.00
CA ALA A 125 -2.14 18.55 -1.59
C ALA A 125 -3.34 17.93 -0.88
N VAL A 126 -4.35 17.54 -1.62
CA VAL A 126 -5.50 16.79 -1.08
C VAL A 126 -5.07 15.38 -0.72
N CYS A 127 -4.33 14.69 -1.61
CA CYS A 127 -3.72 13.40 -1.32
C CYS A 127 -2.40 13.62 -0.56
N ALA A 128 -2.50 13.67 0.76
CA ALA A 128 -1.37 13.89 1.67
C ALA A 128 -1.58 13.09 2.96
N MET A 129 -0.49 12.65 3.60
CA MET A 129 -0.54 11.89 4.85
C MET A 129 -1.29 12.65 5.96
N ASN A 130 -1.35 13.98 5.88
CA ASN A 130 -2.12 14.81 6.81
C ASN A 130 -3.65 14.60 6.71
N ASN A 131 -4.13 14.12 5.58
CA ASN A 131 -5.55 13.94 5.27
C ASN A 131 -5.98 12.47 5.34
N VAL A 132 -5.10 11.58 5.80
CA VAL A 132 -5.43 10.16 5.98
C VAL A 132 -6.26 9.97 7.25
N ASP A 133 -7.42 9.33 7.10
CA ASP A 133 -8.34 9.03 8.20
C ASP A 133 -8.05 7.66 8.83
N LEU A 134 -7.66 6.69 8.00
CA LEU A 134 -7.39 5.32 8.44
C LEU A 134 -6.26 4.72 7.61
N ILE A 135 -5.35 4.01 8.27
CA ILE A 135 -4.36 3.14 7.62
C ILE A 135 -4.82 1.70 7.81
N VAL A 136 -4.85 0.93 6.72
CA VAL A 136 -5.07 -0.52 6.74
C VAL A 136 -3.80 -1.20 6.26
N ALA A 137 -3.21 -2.03 7.10
CA ALA A 137 -1.95 -2.68 6.82
C ALA A 137 -2.00 -4.19 7.09
N GLY A 138 -1.05 -4.91 6.54
CA GLY A 138 -0.86 -6.35 6.76
C GLY A 138 0.61 -6.69 6.97
N GLY A 139 1.07 -7.81 6.41
CA GLY A 139 2.48 -8.20 6.30
C GLY A 139 3.03 -9.02 7.47
N TYR A 140 2.75 -8.64 8.70
CA TYR A 140 3.29 -9.34 9.88
C TYR A 140 2.58 -10.65 10.23
N CYS A 141 1.49 -10.98 9.56
CA CYS A 141 0.75 -12.23 9.77
C CYS A 141 0.44 -12.52 11.26
N GLY A 142 0.14 -11.47 12.05
CA GLY A 142 -0.08 -11.58 13.49
C GLY A 142 1.14 -12.04 14.30
N GLY A 143 2.36 -11.87 13.75
CA GLY A 143 3.62 -12.32 14.38
C GLY A 143 3.91 -13.80 14.20
N GLN A 144 3.20 -14.48 13.32
CA GLN A 144 3.32 -15.88 12.89
C GLN A 144 3.35 -16.90 14.05
N TRP A 145 4.33 -16.85 14.95
CA TRP A 145 4.39 -17.60 16.21
C TRP A 145 4.05 -16.69 17.38
N ARG A 146 3.09 -17.12 18.16
CA ARG A 146 2.61 -16.37 19.32
C ARG A 146 2.74 -17.20 20.58
N ILE A 147 2.98 -16.55 21.70
CA ILE A 147 2.96 -17.18 23.02
C ILE A 147 1.65 -16.76 23.70
N PRO A 148 0.82 -17.74 24.14
CA PRO A 148 -0.40 -17.41 24.88
C PRO A 148 -0.14 -16.46 26.06
N GLY A 149 -0.85 -15.34 26.10
CA GLY A 149 -0.71 -14.32 27.13
C GLY A 149 0.47 -13.34 26.97
N MET A 150 1.40 -13.56 26.02
CA MET A 150 2.56 -12.68 25.80
C MET A 150 2.53 -11.98 24.43
N GLY A 151 1.81 -12.53 23.43
CA GLY A 151 1.78 -11.98 22.10
C GLY A 151 2.78 -12.63 21.12
N ALA A 152 3.22 -11.86 20.10
CA ALA A 152 4.13 -12.37 19.08
C ALA A 152 5.52 -12.67 19.65
N LEU A 153 6.09 -13.84 19.26
CA LEU A 153 7.43 -14.23 19.70
C LEU A 153 8.51 -13.41 19.00
N TYR A 154 8.37 -13.24 17.69
CA TYR A 154 9.37 -12.57 16.84
C TYR A 154 8.74 -12.04 15.57
N VAL A 155 9.12 -10.83 15.19
CA VAL A 155 8.82 -10.23 13.88
C VAL A 155 10.12 -9.64 13.33
N PRO A 156 10.54 -9.97 12.08
CA PRO A 156 11.87 -9.62 11.57
C PRO A 156 12.22 -8.12 11.68
N GLU A 157 11.26 -7.23 11.42
CA GLU A 157 11.47 -5.79 11.49
C GLU A 157 11.36 -5.21 12.90
N LEU A 158 10.70 -5.91 13.82
CA LEU A 158 10.45 -5.44 15.19
C LEU A 158 11.31 -6.14 16.24
N GLY A 159 11.90 -7.29 15.89
CA GLY A 159 12.71 -8.10 16.80
C GLY A 159 11.89 -9.08 17.65
N TRP A 160 12.46 -9.45 18.82
CA TRP A 160 11.86 -10.40 19.77
C TRP A 160 10.86 -9.70 20.67
N PHE A 161 9.70 -10.35 20.89
CA PHE A 161 8.62 -9.88 21.78
C PHE A 161 8.15 -8.46 21.48
N PRO A 162 7.77 -8.15 20.21
CA PRO A 162 7.25 -6.84 19.88
C PRO A 162 5.92 -6.58 20.61
N GLU A 163 5.57 -5.32 20.77
CA GLU A 163 4.26 -4.96 21.28
C GLU A 163 3.16 -5.49 20.36
N ASP A 164 2.16 -6.15 20.94
CA ASP A 164 1.10 -6.83 20.18
C ASP A 164 0.31 -5.87 19.30
N SER A 165 0.12 -4.65 19.78
CA SER A 165 -0.53 -3.56 19.05
C SER A 165 0.17 -3.19 17.73
N GLN A 166 1.48 -3.38 17.62
CA GLN A 166 2.24 -3.13 16.40
C GLN A 166 2.09 -4.27 15.36
N VAL A 167 1.72 -5.46 15.82
CA VAL A 167 1.71 -6.68 15.03
C VAL A 167 0.33 -7.02 14.49
N GLN A 168 -0.71 -6.68 15.24
CA GLN A 168 -2.11 -6.88 14.87
C GLN A 168 -3.06 -5.95 15.63
N GLY A 169 -4.27 -5.79 15.10
CA GLY A 169 -5.30 -4.99 15.74
C GLY A 169 -5.23 -3.52 15.39
N ILE A 170 -5.79 -2.68 16.24
CA ILE A 170 -5.90 -1.24 15.98
C ILE A 170 -4.91 -0.44 16.83
N ASN A 171 -4.24 0.50 16.21
CA ASN A 171 -3.23 1.37 16.81
C ASN A 171 -3.54 2.83 16.49
N PHE A 172 -2.97 3.74 17.28
CA PHE A 172 -3.03 5.17 17.01
C PHE A 172 -1.61 5.73 16.98
N PHE A 173 -1.07 5.99 15.78
CA PHE A 173 0.28 6.50 15.58
C PHE A 173 0.26 7.78 14.77
N GLY A 174 1.07 8.76 15.16
CA GLY A 174 1.21 10.01 14.41
C GLY A 174 -0.11 10.76 14.18
N GLY A 175 -1.12 10.54 15.03
CA GLY A 175 -2.44 11.16 14.90
C GLY A 175 -3.37 10.46 13.88
N ILE A 176 -3.06 9.22 13.45
CA ILE A 176 -3.88 8.44 12.53
C ILE A 176 -4.17 7.06 13.14
N TRP A 177 -5.38 6.56 12.96
CA TRP A 177 -5.72 5.18 13.29
C TRP A 177 -5.10 4.23 12.26
N GLN A 178 -4.44 3.19 12.73
CA GLN A 178 -3.91 2.11 11.90
C GLN A 178 -4.47 0.78 12.33
N TYR A 179 -5.09 0.05 11.42
CA TYR A 179 -5.47 -1.34 11.61
C TYR A 179 -4.46 -2.26 10.95
N VAL A 180 -3.90 -3.19 11.72
CA VAL A 180 -2.97 -4.22 11.24
C VAL A 180 -3.69 -5.56 11.19
N SER A 181 -3.85 -6.10 9.99
CA SER A 181 -4.52 -7.38 9.77
C SER A 181 -3.60 -8.56 10.08
N PRO A 182 -4.03 -9.53 10.89
CA PRO A 182 -3.29 -10.79 11.05
C PRO A 182 -3.38 -11.68 9.80
N GLY A 183 -4.31 -11.43 8.88
CA GLY A 183 -4.45 -12.15 7.63
C GLY A 183 -4.76 -13.64 7.77
N LEU A 184 -4.79 -14.36 6.63
CA LEU A 184 -5.12 -15.79 6.55
C LEU A 184 -3.88 -16.66 6.31
N GLY A 185 -2.86 -16.11 5.64
CA GLY A 185 -1.67 -16.80 5.20
C GLY A 185 -0.53 -16.82 6.21
N LYS A 186 0.61 -17.33 5.75
CA LYS A 186 1.90 -17.21 6.43
C LYS A 186 2.71 -16.08 5.79
N GLY A 187 3.57 -15.42 6.57
CA GLY A 187 4.46 -14.39 6.07
C GLY A 187 5.68 -14.97 5.37
N LEU A 188 6.08 -14.34 4.26
CA LEU A 188 7.31 -14.72 3.55
C LEU A 188 8.56 -14.09 4.17
N ILE A 189 8.38 -13.08 5.03
CA ILE A 189 9.47 -12.36 5.73
C ILE A 189 10.10 -13.18 6.87
N TYR A 190 9.42 -14.23 7.33
CA TYR A 190 9.86 -15.02 8.48
C TYR A 190 10.92 -16.03 8.08
N PRO A 191 11.85 -16.40 9.02
CA PRO A 191 12.81 -17.46 8.80
C PRO A 191 12.12 -18.77 8.41
N TRP A 192 12.83 -19.63 7.66
CA TRP A 192 12.29 -20.89 7.16
C TRP A 192 11.72 -21.81 8.25
N TRP A 193 12.30 -21.76 9.47
CA TRP A 193 11.88 -22.57 10.63
C TRP A 193 10.56 -22.05 11.25
N MET A 194 10.16 -20.79 10.97
CA MET A 194 8.85 -20.24 11.30
C MET A 194 7.84 -20.37 10.13
N GLY A 195 7.95 -21.40 9.31
CA GLY A 195 7.18 -21.57 8.08
C GLY A 195 5.67 -21.84 8.26
N PHE A 196 5.13 -21.81 9.48
CA PHE A 196 3.72 -22.03 9.81
C PHE A 196 3.28 -21.15 10.96
N ARG A 197 1.98 -21.03 11.17
CA ARG A 197 1.39 -20.27 12.30
C ARG A 197 1.32 -21.16 13.54
N LEU A 198 1.74 -20.64 14.69
CA LEU A 198 1.67 -21.32 15.99
C LEU A 198 0.92 -20.45 16.99
N PHE A 199 -0.15 -20.97 17.60
CA PHE A 199 -1.07 -20.24 18.52
C PHE A 199 -1.56 -18.91 17.95
N ASN A 200 -1.72 -18.83 16.63
CA ASN A 200 -2.05 -17.64 15.88
C ASN A 200 -3.10 -18.00 14.82
N SER A 201 -4.38 -17.90 15.18
CA SER A 201 -5.48 -18.23 14.28
C SER A 201 -5.54 -17.26 13.11
N PRO A 202 -5.75 -17.76 11.87
CA PRO A 202 -6.10 -16.90 10.75
C PRO A 202 -7.38 -16.12 11.06
N ALA A 203 -7.44 -14.87 10.61
CA ALA A 203 -8.62 -14.03 10.87
C ALA A 203 -8.97 -13.17 9.66
N VAL A 204 -10.27 -13.00 9.46
CA VAL A 204 -10.86 -11.99 8.57
C VAL A 204 -11.52 -10.95 9.46
N THR A 205 -11.21 -9.69 9.21
CA THR A 205 -11.78 -8.58 9.99
C THR A 205 -12.68 -7.74 9.12
N THR A 206 -13.86 -7.41 9.65
CA THR A 206 -14.77 -6.45 9.05
C THR A 206 -14.58 -5.10 9.72
N ILE A 207 -14.31 -4.07 8.93
CA ILE A 207 -14.24 -2.68 9.38
C ILE A 207 -15.49 -1.97 8.88
N THR A 208 -16.30 -1.46 9.80
CA THR A 208 -17.48 -0.67 9.46
C THR A 208 -17.13 0.81 9.58
N LEU A 209 -17.23 1.52 8.47
CA LEU A 209 -17.07 2.97 8.41
C LEU A 209 -18.44 3.63 8.52
N SER A 210 -18.62 4.53 9.47
CA SER A 210 -19.86 5.30 9.65
C SER A 210 -19.57 6.78 9.66
N LYS A 211 -20.46 7.56 9.05
CA LYS A 211 -20.40 9.02 9.14
C LYS A 211 -20.97 9.43 10.51
N ASN A 212 -20.19 10.16 11.29
CA ASN A 212 -20.74 10.84 12.46
C ASN A 212 -21.68 11.95 11.94
N ILE A 213 -22.99 11.76 12.18
CA ILE A 213 -23.98 12.82 11.98
C ILE A 213 -23.91 13.69 13.24
N SER A 214 -23.06 14.72 13.20
CA SER A 214 -23.07 15.82 14.17
C SER A 214 -24.02 16.90 13.73
#